data_691e8ec681ccc3a339de19b7d63d4477
#
_entry.id   691e8ec681ccc3a339de19b7d63d4477
#
_cell.length_a   1.000
_cell.length_b   1.000
_cell.length_c   1.000
_cell.angle_alpha   90.00
_cell.angle_beta   90.00
_cell.angle_gamma   90.00
#
_symmetry.space_group_name_H-M   'P 1'
#
loop_
_entity.id
_entity.type
_entity.pdbx_description
1 polymer ?
#
loop_
_entity_poly.entity_id
_entity_poly.type
_entity_poly.pdbx_seq_one_letter_code
_entity_poly.pdbx_strand_id
1 'polypeptide(L)'
;MAYVIGVDCGTSGTKTVLFDEKGTVISSVTIEYPMYQPKNGYAEQDPSDWANAMINTIKAVMTKSGVNKEDVAGIGISGQMHGLVMLDKDNNVLRKSIIWCDQRTAAEVEEMNEKLGREKLIKITANPALTGWTAAKILWVKNNEPDIYEKCRHILLPKDYLRFILTGEYATEVSDASGMQLLDVPNRCWSKEVCDTLGIDMSMLGKVYESCEVTGKVTKKMAELTGLKEGTIVVGGAGDNAAAAIGTGVAEDGKAFTTIGTSGVVFAHTSSISIDPKGRVHTCCAAVPNAWHVMGVTQGAGLSLKWFRDNFCNAERETAKCMGVDEYYLMDKEAEKVPVGANRLLYLPYLMGERTPHLDPDARGVFFGLSAMHTKRDMLRAVMEGVSYSLRDCVEVFREMNINVSDMMACGGGGSSPLWRSMLADLYNCPVKTASSKEGPALGVALLAATGAGIYSSVPEACKAVVKTDKVQQPEAERVPEYEKYYKLYTEIYPALKAEFAKLAKM
;
A
#
# COMPACT_ATOMS: atom_id res chain seq x y z
N MET A 1 7.73 28.41 14.84
CA MET A 1 6.80 27.31 14.47
C MET A 1 7.52 26.50 13.43
N ALA A 2 7.69 25.21 13.67
CA ALA A 2 8.38 24.36 12.72
C ALA A 2 7.39 23.77 11.72
N TYR A 3 7.84 23.62 10.48
CA TYR A 3 7.05 23.02 9.41
C TYR A 3 7.79 21.79 8.87
N VAL A 4 7.04 20.82 8.34
CA VAL A 4 7.57 19.63 7.70
C VAL A 4 6.84 19.36 6.38
N ILE A 5 7.58 18.81 5.43
CA ILE A 5 7.03 18.47 4.11
C ILE A 5 6.91 16.96 3.98
N GLY A 6 5.73 16.50 3.57
CA GLY A 6 5.50 15.14 3.10
C GLY A 6 5.30 15.13 1.60
N VAL A 7 6.06 14.32 0.89
CA VAL A 7 5.92 14.07 -0.55
C VAL A 7 5.45 12.65 -0.74
N ASP A 8 4.37 12.44 -1.50
CA ASP A 8 3.85 11.12 -1.83
C ASP A 8 3.90 10.90 -3.35
N CYS A 9 4.81 10.03 -3.79
CA CYS A 9 5.00 9.64 -5.19
C CYS A 9 4.12 8.44 -5.53
N GLY A 10 2.84 8.68 -5.78
CA GLY A 10 1.88 7.64 -6.14
C GLY A 10 1.98 7.21 -7.61
N THR A 11 1.18 6.24 -8.01
CA THR A 11 1.13 5.74 -9.39
C THR A 11 0.54 6.75 -10.37
N SER A 12 -0.41 7.57 -9.95
CA SER A 12 -1.10 8.53 -10.82
C SER A 12 -0.53 9.95 -10.76
N GLY A 13 0.28 10.26 -9.75
CA GLY A 13 0.82 11.61 -9.56
C GLY A 13 1.61 11.73 -8.26
N THR A 14 2.36 12.82 -8.15
CA THR A 14 3.07 13.21 -6.93
C THR A 14 2.29 14.29 -6.20
N LYS A 15 2.01 14.05 -4.92
CA LYS A 15 1.39 14.98 -4.00
C LYS A 15 2.40 15.48 -2.98
N THR A 16 2.52 16.78 -2.83
CA THR A 16 3.32 17.41 -1.77
C THR A 16 2.41 18.18 -0.83
N VAL A 17 2.62 17.97 0.46
CA VAL A 17 1.86 18.64 1.54
C VAL A 17 2.83 19.25 2.54
N LEU A 18 2.60 20.51 2.87
CA LEU A 18 3.29 21.23 3.95
C LEU A 18 2.40 21.19 5.17
N PHE A 19 2.95 20.71 6.29
CA PHE A 19 2.29 20.64 7.59
C PHE A 19 2.98 21.53 8.61
N ASP A 20 2.22 22.03 9.58
CA ASP A 20 2.79 22.52 10.82
C ASP A 20 3.21 21.35 11.74
N GLU A 21 3.87 21.68 12.85
CA GLU A 21 4.30 20.69 13.85
C GLU A 21 3.15 19.88 14.49
N LYS A 22 1.90 20.32 14.33
CA LYS A 22 0.69 19.65 14.84
C LYS A 22 -0.04 18.81 13.77
N GLY A 23 0.53 18.74 12.56
CA GLY A 23 -0.06 18.01 11.44
C GLY A 23 -1.18 18.73 10.71
N THR A 24 -1.35 20.04 10.94
CA THR A 24 -2.31 20.85 10.19
C THR A 24 -1.80 21.09 8.77
N VAL A 25 -2.62 20.83 7.77
CA VAL A 25 -2.29 21.10 6.37
C VAL A 25 -2.25 22.62 6.13
N ILE A 26 -1.08 23.14 5.77
CA ILE A 26 -0.87 24.55 5.41
C ILE A 26 -1.05 24.77 3.92
N SER A 27 -0.49 23.86 3.11
CA SER A 27 -0.60 23.91 1.65
C SER A 27 -0.46 22.50 1.08
N SER A 28 -1.16 22.23 -0.02
CA SER A 28 -1.09 20.96 -0.72
C SER A 28 -1.16 21.18 -2.23
N VAL A 29 -0.37 20.42 -3.00
CA VAL A 29 -0.34 20.45 -4.46
C VAL A 29 -0.11 19.05 -4.98
N THR A 30 -0.85 18.69 -6.06
CA THR A 30 -0.68 17.42 -6.77
C THR A 30 -0.40 17.70 -8.24
N ILE A 31 0.51 16.93 -8.83
CA ILE A 31 0.81 16.93 -10.27
C ILE A 31 0.74 15.49 -10.75
N GLU A 32 -0.10 15.24 -11.76
CA GLU A 32 -0.29 13.94 -12.39
C GLU A 32 0.75 13.69 -13.48
N TYR A 33 0.99 12.42 -13.80
CA TYR A 33 1.86 11.97 -14.88
C TYR A 33 1.35 10.66 -15.49
N PRO A 34 1.76 10.35 -16.76
CA PRO A 34 1.26 9.19 -17.47
C PRO A 34 1.85 7.87 -16.93
N MET A 35 1.13 6.79 -17.18
CA MET A 35 1.61 5.43 -17.12
C MET A 35 1.67 4.87 -18.55
N TYR A 36 2.77 4.21 -18.91
CA TYR A 36 2.99 3.62 -20.21
C TYR A 36 2.76 2.12 -20.17
N GLN A 37 1.99 1.61 -21.11
CA GLN A 37 1.69 0.19 -21.27
C GLN A 37 2.11 -0.27 -22.67
N PRO A 38 3.42 -0.50 -22.92
CA PRO A 38 3.91 -0.83 -24.26
C PRO A 38 3.42 -2.17 -24.79
N LYS A 39 3.04 -3.10 -23.90
CA LYS A 39 2.44 -4.41 -24.20
C LYS A 39 1.44 -4.78 -23.12
N ASN A 40 0.58 -5.75 -23.41
CA ASN A 40 -0.32 -6.31 -22.38
C ASN A 40 0.49 -6.89 -21.21
N GLY A 41 0.11 -6.54 -19.98
CA GLY A 41 0.81 -6.93 -18.77
C GLY A 41 2.07 -6.10 -18.43
N TYR A 42 2.49 -5.18 -19.29
CA TYR A 42 3.61 -4.27 -19.04
C TYR A 42 3.11 -2.95 -18.46
N ALA A 43 3.84 -2.41 -17.50
CA ALA A 43 3.54 -1.11 -16.91
C ALA A 43 4.86 -0.38 -16.57
N GLU A 44 5.04 0.79 -17.15
CA GLU A 44 6.26 1.60 -17.00
C GLU A 44 5.94 3.06 -16.74
N GLN A 45 6.84 3.75 -16.05
CA GLN A 45 6.81 5.21 -15.87
C GLN A 45 8.18 5.81 -16.09
N ASP A 46 8.22 7.09 -16.48
CA ASP A 46 9.46 7.82 -16.64
C ASP A 46 9.87 8.45 -15.31
N PRO A 47 11.04 8.11 -14.73
CA PRO A 47 11.50 8.72 -13.49
C PRO A 47 11.66 10.24 -13.55
N SER A 48 11.87 10.79 -14.75
CA SER A 48 11.95 12.25 -14.95
C SER A 48 10.61 12.96 -14.70
N ASP A 49 9.48 12.28 -14.98
CA ASP A 49 8.16 12.82 -14.70
C ASP A 49 7.95 12.95 -13.18
N TRP A 50 8.39 11.94 -12.40
CA TRP A 50 8.33 11.98 -10.93
C TRP A 50 9.20 13.10 -10.36
N ALA A 51 10.45 13.25 -10.84
CA ALA A 51 11.37 14.29 -10.39
C ALA A 51 10.82 15.69 -10.69
N ASN A 52 10.30 15.91 -11.91
CA ASN A 52 9.68 17.16 -12.29
C ASN A 52 8.44 17.47 -11.46
N ALA A 53 7.58 16.49 -11.23
CA ALA A 53 6.39 16.64 -10.41
C ALA A 53 6.77 17.00 -8.96
N MET A 54 7.73 16.30 -8.35
CA MET A 54 8.22 16.60 -6.98
C MET A 54 8.78 18.03 -6.90
N ILE A 55 9.68 18.42 -7.79
CA ILE A 55 10.29 19.78 -7.78
C ILE A 55 9.20 20.85 -7.88
N ASN A 56 8.27 20.68 -8.82
CA ASN A 56 7.22 21.67 -9.07
C ASN A 56 6.17 21.69 -7.93
N THR A 57 5.82 20.55 -7.33
CA THR A 57 4.87 20.53 -6.20
C THR A 57 5.49 21.13 -4.95
N ILE A 58 6.77 20.85 -4.63
CA ILE A 58 7.47 21.51 -3.51
C ILE A 58 7.54 23.02 -3.73
N LYS A 59 7.97 23.47 -4.91
CA LYS A 59 8.01 24.91 -5.26
C LYS A 59 6.64 25.57 -5.10
N ALA A 60 5.59 24.94 -5.60
CA ALA A 60 4.24 25.47 -5.52
C ALA A 60 3.71 25.54 -4.09
N VAL A 61 3.99 24.53 -3.27
CA VAL A 61 3.61 24.50 -1.86
C VAL A 61 4.32 25.60 -1.08
N MET A 62 5.63 25.79 -1.28
CA MET A 62 6.41 26.87 -0.65
C MET A 62 5.90 28.24 -1.06
N THR A 63 5.65 28.45 -2.36
CA THR A 63 5.14 29.73 -2.89
C THR A 63 3.74 30.06 -2.38
N LYS A 64 2.83 29.07 -2.38
CA LYS A 64 1.43 29.28 -1.96
C LYS A 64 1.28 29.52 -0.46
N SER A 65 2.11 28.83 0.36
CA SER A 65 2.04 28.96 1.82
C SER A 65 2.64 30.27 2.32
N GLY A 66 3.63 30.82 1.62
CA GLY A 66 4.41 31.97 2.08
C GLY A 66 5.26 31.68 3.33
N VAL A 67 5.41 30.39 3.70
CA VAL A 67 6.24 29.98 4.86
C VAL A 67 7.70 30.29 4.59
N ASN A 68 8.38 30.80 5.62
CA ASN A 68 9.82 31.06 5.50
C ASN A 68 10.56 29.72 5.39
N LYS A 69 11.41 29.59 4.37
CA LYS A 69 12.22 28.39 4.14
C LYS A 69 13.10 27.99 5.35
N GLU A 70 13.47 28.95 6.22
CA GLU A 70 14.22 28.70 7.44
C GLU A 70 13.42 27.91 8.48
N ASP A 71 12.08 27.94 8.40
CA ASP A 71 11.18 27.27 9.33
C ASP A 71 10.81 25.84 8.88
N VAL A 72 11.26 25.41 7.67
CA VAL A 72 11.07 24.02 7.20
C VAL A 72 12.14 23.12 7.80
N ALA A 73 11.76 22.33 8.78
CA ALA A 73 12.67 21.50 9.57
C ALA A 73 13.13 20.25 8.82
N GLY A 74 12.29 19.66 7.95
CA GLY A 74 12.64 18.43 7.24
C GLY A 74 11.63 18.01 6.18
N ILE A 75 12.07 17.04 5.38
CA ILE A 75 11.30 16.46 4.28
C ILE A 75 11.30 14.94 4.41
N GLY A 76 10.12 14.32 4.26
CA GLY A 76 9.96 12.88 4.07
C GLY A 76 9.32 12.58 2.72
N ILE A 77 9.74 11.49 2.10
CA ILE A 77 9.20 11.04 0.80
C ILE A 77 8.59 9.65 0.97
N SER A 78 7.33 9.50 0.58
CA SER A 78 6.64 8.25 0.35
C SER A 78 6.60 7.95 -1.13
N GLY A 79 6.47 6.69 -1.51
CA GLY A 79 6.25 6.37 -2.91
C GLY A 79 5.75 4.96 -3.15
N GLN A 80 5.22 4.75 -4.37
CA GLN A 80 4.86 3.43 -4.85
C GLN A 80 6.04 2.47 -4.73
N MET A 81 5.79 1.32 -4.13
CA MET A 81 6.81 0.31 -3.84
C MET A 81 7.24 -0.46 -5.11
N HIS A 82 8.33 -1.21 -5.01
CA HIS A 82 8.76 -2.22 -5.98
C HIS A 82 9.21 -1.71 -7.36
N GLY A 83 9.13 -0.44 -7.67
CA GLY A 83 9.60 0.13 -8.94
C GLY A 83 11.11 -0.03 -9.11
N LEU A 84 11.57 -0.23 -10.36
CA LEU A 84 12.98 -0.38 -10.67
C LEU A 84 13.51 0.85 -11.41
N VAL A 85 14.36 1.64 -10.77
CA VAL A 85 15.12 2.73 -11.40
C VAL A 85 16.59 2.33 -11.48
N MET A 86 17.17 2.38 -12.69
CA MET A 86 18.55 2.03 -12.97
C MET A 86 19.31 3.24 -13.48
N LEU A 87 20.44 3.58 -12.85
CA LEU A 87 21.29 4.70 -13.23
C LEU A 87 22.65 4.20 -13.71
N ASP A 88 23.24 4.93 -14.68
CA ASP A 88 24.62 4.74 -15.10
C ASP A 88 25.63 5.44 -14.15
N LYS A 89 26.90 5.38 -14.49
CA LYS A 89 28.00 6.03 -13.74
C LYS A 89 27.91 7.56 -13.67
N ASP A 90 27.17 8.17 -14.59
CA ASP A 90 26.98 9.61 -14.67
C ASP A 90 25.60 10.04 -14.14
N ASN A 91 24.88 9.10 -13.50
CA ASN A 91 23.55 9.28 -12.91
C ASN A 91 22.41 9.49 -13.91
N ASN A 92 22.61 9.10 -15.17
CA ASN A 92 21.54 9.13 -16.14
C ASN A 92 20.62 7.92 -15.94
N VAL A 93 19.32 8.13 -16.06
CA VAL A 93 18.33 7.05 -16.07
C VAL A 93 18.49 6.22 -17.35
N LEU A 94 18.72 4.93 -17.20
CA LEU A 94 19.00 4.05 -18.33
C LEU A 94 17.77 3.59 -19.09
N ARG A 95 16.61 3.57 -18.41
CA ARG A 95 15.34 3.14 -18.98
C ARG A 95 14.16 3.64 -18.14
N LYS A 96 12.93 3.61 -18.70
CA LYS A 96 11.71 3.80 -17.91
C LYS A 96 11.62 2.75 -16.80
N SER A 97 11.15 3.16 -15.63
CA SER A 97 10.97 2.30 -14.49
C SER A 97 9.87 1.27 -14.75
N ILE A 98 10.16 -0.01 -14.52
CA ILE A 98 9.16 -1.06 -14.45
C ILE A 98 8.48 -0.95 -13.09
N ILE A 99 7.18 -0.62 -13.06
CA ILE A 99 6.47 -0.32 -11.81
C ILE A 99 5.77 -1.55 -11.20
N TRP A 100 5.17 -1.41 -10.04
CA TRP A 100 4.64 -2.49 -9.20
C TRP A 100 3.56 -3.37 -9.84
N CYS A 101 2.73 -2.83 -10.72
CA CYS A 101 1.63 -3.56 -11.39
C CYS A 101 2.06 -4.28 -12.68
N ASP A 102 3.34 -4.23 -13.04
CA ASP A 102 3.91 -4.94 -14.18
C ASP A 102 3.97 -6.46 -13.92
N GLN A 103 3.60 -7.27 -14.89
CA GLN A 103 3.51 -8.72 -14.78
C GLN A 103 4.50 -9.48 -15.69
N ARG A 104 5.47 -8.77 -16.33
CA ARG A 104 6.38 -9.39 -17.31
C ARG A 104 7.35 -10.42 -16.76
N THR A 105 7.58 -10.46 -15.45
CA THR A 105 8.69 -11.17 -14.79
C THR A 105 8.33 -12.57 -14.30
N ALA A 106 7.35 -13.25 -14.92
CA ALA A 106 6.94 -14.59 -14.49
C ALA A 106 8.08 -15.64 -14.61
N ALA A 107 8.87 -15.57 -15.68
CA ALA A 107 10.01 -16.48 -15.88
C ALA A 107 11.11 -16.26 -14.82
N GLU A 108 11.35 -14.99 -14.43
CA GLU A 108 12.34 -14.65 -13.42
C GLU A 108 11.90 -15.04 -12.00
N VAL A 109 10.59 -15.05 -11.74
CA VAL A 109 10.04 -15.62 -10.49
C VAL A 109 10.33 -17.11 -10.41
N GLU A 110 10.15 -17.87 -11.48
CA GLU A 110 10.52 -19.28 -11.52
C GLU A 110 12.05 -19.46 -11.36
N GLU A 111 12.86 -18.67 -12.04
CA GLU A 111 14.33 -18.66 -11.88
C GLU A 111 14.74 -18.42 -10.40
N MET A 112 14.10 -17.48 -9.71
CA MET A 112 14.34 -17.23 -8.29
C MET A 112 13.97 -18.44 -7.42
N ASN A 113 12.83 -19.08 -7.70
CA ASN A 113 12.38 -20.28 -6.99
C ASN A 113 13.33 -21.47 -7.23
N GLU A 114 13.81 -21.66 -8.45
CA GLU A 114 14.77 -22.72 -8.80
C GLU A 114 16.13 -22.52 -8.12
N LYS A 115 16.66 -21.29 -8.11
CA LYS A 115 17.97 -20.98 -7.54
C LYS A 115 18.02 -20.93 -6.03
N LEU A 116 17.01 -20.34 -5.39
CA LEU A 116 16.97 -20.10 -3.94
C LEU A 116 16.10 -21.11 -3.19
N GLY A 117 15.05 -21.62 -3.83
CA GLY A 117 13.97 -22.35 -3.15
C GLY A 117 13.00 -21.42 -2.43
N ARG A 118 11.69 -21.70 -2.59
CA ARG A 118 10.60 -20.88 -2.03
C ARG A 118 10.71 -20.69 -0.51
N GLU A 119 10.95 -21.77 0.23
CA GLU A 119 11.03 -21.74 1.71
C GLU A 119 12.20 -20.87 2.20
N LYS A 120 13.36 -21.00 1.56
CA LYS A 120 14.55 -20.23 1.91
C LYS A 120 14.34 -18.74 1.61
N LEU A 121 13.74 -18.42 0.47
CA LEU A 121 13.44 -17.05 0.12
C LEU A 121 12.47 -16.42 1.15
N ILE A 122 11.41 -17.12 1.51
CA ILE A 122 10.47 -16.66 2.57
C ILE A 122 11.20 -16.48 3.91
N LYS A 123 12.12 -17.39 4.27
CA LYS A 123 12.86 -17.27 5.52
C LYS A 123 13.74 -16.02 5.58
N ILE A 124 14.36 -15.62 4.47
CA ILE A 124 15.28 -14.48 4.40
C ILE A 124 14.51 -13.18 4.15
N THR A 125 13.69 -13.15 3.10
CA THR A 125 13.02 -11.92 2.65
C THR A 125 11.61 -11.76 3.20
N ALA A 126 11.19 -12.71 4.05
CA ALA A 126 9.85 -12.81 4.65
C ALA A 126 8.70 -12.93 3.63
N ASN A 127 9.01 -13.09 2.34
CA ASN A 127 8.04 -13.13 1.25
C ASN A 127 8.45 -14.14 0.16
N PRO A 128 7.50 -14.80 -0.52
CA PRO A 128 7.80 -15.61 -1.71
C PRO A 128 8.23 -14.73 -2.90
N ALA A 129 8.84 -15.32 -3.92
CA ALA A 129 9.08 -14.62 -5.19
C ALA A 129 7.73 -14.23 -5.83
N LEU A 130 7.65 -12.98 -6.30
CA LEU A 130 6.44 -12.41 -6.88
C LEU A 130 6.78 -11.56 -8.12
N THR A 131 5.94 -11.64 -9.15
CA THR A 131 5.94 -10.67 -10.24
C THR A 131 5.68 -9.26 -9.68
N GLY A 132 6.07 -8.24 -10.36
CA GLY A 132 5.88 -6.88 -9.85
C GLY A 132 6.82 -6.45 -8.71
N TRP A 133 7.61 -7.36 -8.09
CA TRP A 133 8.62 -7.03 -7.10
C TRP A 133 10.00 -6.82 -7.75
N THR A 134 10.91 -6.11 -7.06
CA THR A 134 12.10 -5.52 -7.71
C THR A 134 13.14 -6.55 -8.16
N ALA A 135 13.43 -7.59 -7.37
CA ALA A 135 14.45 -8.57 -7.73
C ALA A 135 14.16 -9.27 -9.07
N ALA A 136 12.93 -9.70 -9.30
CA ALA A 136 12.51 -10.29 -10.56
C ALA A 136 12.65 -9.30 -11.74
N LYS A 137 12.42 -8.00 -11.53
CA LYS A 137 12.63 -6.97 -12.56
C LYS A 137 14.10 -6.74 -12.88
N ILE A 138 14.98 -6.79 -11.88
CA ILE A 138 16.44 -6.71 -12.09
C ILE A 138 16.90 -7.89 -12.95
N LEU A 139 16.44 -9.10 -12.63
CA LEU A 139 16.74 -10.29 -13.43
C LEU A 139 16.19 -10.18 -14.85
N TRP A 140 14.97 -9.66 -14.99
CA TRP A 140 14.38 -9.46 -16.32
C TRP A 140 15.22 -8.51 -17.18
N VAL A 141 15.68 -7.38 -16.63
CA VAL A 141 16.56 -6.46 -17.37
C VAL A 141 17.89 -7.15 -17.70
N LYS A 142 18.47 -7.89 -16.75
CA LYS A 142 19.71 -8.66 -16.98
C LYS A 142 19.56 -9.67 -18.11
N ASN A 143 18.43 -10.37 -18.20
CA ASN A 143 18.16 -11.43 -19.17
C ASN A 143 17.73 -10.88 -20.53
N ASN A 144 16.97 -9.79 -20.58
CA ASN A 144 16.31 -9.28 -21.80
C ASN A 144 16.92 -7.97 -22.35
N GLU A 145 17.61 -7.19 -21.51
CA GLU A 145 18.25 -5.93 -21.87
C GLU A 145 19.68 -5.86 -21.30
N PRO A 146 20.57 -6.85 -21.64
CA PRO A 146 21.91 -6.97 -21.05
C PRO A 146 22.78 -5.71 -21.21
N ASP A 147 22.68 -5.01 -22.34
CA ASP A 147 23.41 -3.75 -22.59
C ASP A 147 23.03 -2.64 -21.58
N ILE A 148 21.80 -2.65 -21.10
CA ILE A 148 21.31 -1.72 -20.06
C ILE A 148 21.87 -2.16 -18.71
N TYR A 149 21.78 -3.47 -18.40
CA TYR A 149 22.28 -4.00 -17.15
C TYR A 149 23.79 -3.78 -16.98
N GLU A 150 24.58 -3.98 -18.02
CA GLU A 150 26.04 -3.77 -18.01
C GLU A 150 26.44 -2.30 -17.73
N LYS A 151 25.62 -1.34 -18.14
CA LYS A 151 25.83 0.09 -17.87
C LYS A 151 25.37 0.51 -16.50
N CYS A 152 24.51 -0.30 -15.85
CA CYS A 152 23.93 0.05 -14.55
C CYS A 152 25.02 0.11 -13.46
N ARG A 153 24.96 1.15 -12.63
CA ARG A 153 25.82 1.33 -11.46
C ARG A 153 25.06 1.52 -10.18
N HIS A 154 23.82 2.03 -10.28
CA HIS A 154 22.97 2.23 -9.12
C HIS A 154 21.54 1.78 -9.41
N ILE A 155 20.96 1.07 -8.43
CA ILE A 155 19.57 0.61 -8.44
C ILE A 155 18.86 1.30 -7.29
N LEU A 156 17.77 1.99 -7.62
CA LEU A 156 16.96 2.76 -6.67
C LEU A 156 15.48 2.39 -6.81
N LEU A 157 14.73 2.56 -5.73
CA LEU A 157 13.26 2.56 -5.76
C LEU A 157 12.74 3.94 -6.18
N PRO A 158 11.46 4.09 -6.58
CA PRO A 158 10.92 5.37 -7.04
C PRO A 158 11.14 6.53 -6.06
N LYS A 159 10.79 6.35 -4.77
CA LYS A 159 11.02 7.39 -3.77
C LYS A 159 12.51 7.64 -3.47
N ASP A 160 13.35 6.59 -3.54
CA ASP A 160 14.78 6.71 -3.32
C ASP A 160 15.45 7.50 -4.45
N TYR A 161 14.97 7.34 -5.68
CA TYR A 161 15.38 8.19 -6.80
C TYR A 161 15.01 9.66 -6.55
N LEU A 162 13.79 9.95 -6.08
CA LEU A 162 13.38 11.31 -5.74
C LEU A 162 14.22 11.91 -4.61
N ARG A 163 14.54 11.10 -3.60
CA ARG A 163 15.42 11.49 -2.51
C ARG A 163 16.84 11.76 -3.02
N PHE A 164 17.38 10.90 -3.90
CA PHE A 164 18.65 11.12 -4.57
C PHE A 164 18.67 12.45 -5.35
N ILE A 165 17.61 12.77 -6.10
CA ILE A 165 17.49 14.06 -6.81
C ILE A 165 17.61 15.24 -5.85
N LEU A 166 16.99 15.18 -4.65
CA LEU A 166 17.08 16.25 -3.65
C LEU A 166 18.45 16.36 -2.99
N THR A 167 19.12 15.23 -2.75
CA THR A 167 20.26 15.14 -1.83
C THR A 167 21.59 14.80 -2.49
N GLY A 168 21.55 14.12 -3.63
CA GLY A 168 22.74 13.52 -4.25
C GLY A 168 23.23 12.22 -3.58
N GLU A 169 22.54 11.71 -2.53
CA GLU A 169 22.96 10.55 -1.75
C GLU A 169 22.25 9.26 -2.20
N TYR A 170 23.03 8.19 -2.39
CA TYR A 170 22.49 6.85 -2.66
C TYR A 170 22.13 6.14 -1.35
N ALA A 171 20.88 6.04 -1.07
CA ALA A 171 20.39 5.34 0.10
C ALA A 171 19.01 4.73 -0.18
N THR A 172 18.60 3.81 0.66
CA THR A 172 17.25 3.27 0.77
C THR A 172 16.87 3.17 2.24
N GLU A 173 15.63 2.72 2.53
CA GLU A 173 15.23 2.45 3.89
C GLU A 173 14.46 1.13 4.00
N VAL A 174 14.44 0.60 5.22
CA VAL A 174 14.03 -0.78 5.51
C VAL A 174 12.63 -1.15 5.01
N SER A 175 11.63 -0.23 5.07
CA SER A 175 10.25 -0.59 4.75
C SER A 175 10.06 -0.84 3.25
N ASP A 176 10.62 0.00 2.40
CA ASP A 176 10.53 -0.12 0.95
C ASP A 176 11.54 -1.15 0.41
N ALA A 177 12.76 -1.20 0.99
CA ALA A 177 13.77 -2.20 0.66
C ALA A 177 13.27 -3.64 0.92
N SER A 178 12.39 -3.85 1.91
CA SER A 178 11.71 -5.13 2.13
C SER A 178 10.98 -5.63 0.88
N GLY A 179 10.41 -4.70 0.10
CA GLY A 179 9.72 -4.98 -1.16
C GLY A 179 10.64 -5.26 -2.34
N MET A 180 11.96 -5.15 -2.19
CA MET A 180 12.91 -5.49 -3.26
C MET A 180 13.19 -7.00 -3.38
N GLN A 181 12.90 -7.80 -2.35
CA GLN A 181 13.28 -9.21 -2.22
C GLN A 181 14.81 -9.46 -2.25
N LEU A 182 15.57 -8.46 -1.84
CA LEU A 182 17.03 -8.51 -1.66
C LEU A 182 17.42 -8.22 -0.21
N LEU A 183 16.49 -7.74 0.62
CA LEU A 183 16.69 -7.46 2.03
C LEU A 183 16.53 -8.75 2.86
N ASP A 184 17.43 -8.97 3.81
CA ASP A 184 17.23 -9.86 4.94
C ASP A 184 16.32 -9.11 5.93
N VAL A 185 15.01 -9.37 5.82
CA VAL A 185 13.97 -8.65 6.58
C VAL A 185 14.10 -8.86 8.08
N PRO A 186 14.39 -10.07 8.59
CA PRO A 186 14.76 -10.27 10.00
C PRO A 186 15.90 -9.39 10.49
N ASN A 187 16.97 -9.27 9.71
CA ASN A 187 18.20 -8.58 10.10
C ASN A 187 18.27 -7.13 9.58
N ARG A 188 17.28 -6.65 8.82
CA ARG A 188 17.14 -5.28 8.33
C ARG A 188 18.35 -4.79 7.51
N CYS A 189 18.96 -5.67 6.73
CA CYS A 189 20.14 -5.38 5.91
C CYS A 189 20.07 -6.15 4.59
N TRP A 190 20.90 -5.78 3.62
CA TRP A 190 20.97 -6.54 2.36
C TRP A 190 21.40 -7.98 2.60
N SER A 191 20.70 -8.92 1.96
CA SER A 191 21.07 -10.33 2.01
C SER A 191 22.17 -10.64 1.00
N LYS A 192 23.40 -10.84 1.51
CA LYS A 192 24.50 -11.28 0.65
C LYS A 192 24.17 -12.60 -0.06
N GLU A 193 23.55 -13.54 0.63
CA GLU A 193 23.18 -14.84 0.09
C GLU A 193 22.22 -14.73 -1.09
N VAL A 194 21.17 -13.89 -0.97
CA VAL A 194 20.20 -13.69 -2.06
C VAL A 194 20.88 -12.98 -3.24
N CYS A 195 21.63 -11.92 -2.98
CA CYS A 195 22.31 -11.16 -4.02
C CYS A 195 23.33 -12.03 -4.80
N ASP A 196 24.19 -12.77 -4.09
CA ASP A 196 25.18 -13.65 -4.72
C ASP A 196 24.51 -14.76 -5.55
N THR A 197 23.44 -15.39 -5.03
CA THR A 197 22.74 -16.47 -5.73
C THR A 197 22.04 -15.99 -7.00
N LEU A 198 21.49 -14.77 -6.97
CA LEU A 198 20.86 -14.15 -8.14
C LEU A 198 21.88 -13.44 -9.06
N GLY A 199 23.14 -13.33 -8.63
CA GLY A 199 24.19 -12.63 -9.36
C GLY A 199 23.91 -11.15 -9.51
N ILE A 200 23.43 -10.52 -8.44
CA ILE A 200 23.18 -9.08 -8.32
C ILE A 200 24.30 -8.49 -7.47
N ASP A 201 25.02 -7.52 -8.03
CA ASP A 201 26.12 -6.85 -7.31
C ASP A 201 25.54 -5.91 -6.24
N MET A 202 25.82 -6.21 -4.97
CA MET A 202 25.37 -5.38 -3.84
C MET A 202 25.92 -3.95 -3.87
N SER A 203 27.03 -3.70 -4.58
CA SER A 203 27.58 -2.34 -4.73
C SER A 203 26.66 -1.40 -5.51
N MET A 204 25.71 -1.94 -6.29
CA MET A 204 24.68 -1.16 -6.98
C MET A 204 23.58 -0.69 -6.03
N LEU A 205 23.45 -1.28 -4.85
CA LEU A 205 22.38 -1.01 -3.89
C LEU A 205 22.78 0.11 -2.92
N GLY A 206 21.85 1.00 -2.62
CA GLY A 206 22.07 2.07 -1.66
C GLY A 206 22.26 1.55 -0.21
N LYS A 207 22.87 2.36 0.65
CA LYS A 207 22.93 2.06 2.08
C LYS A 207 21.53 2.02 2.67
N VAL A 208 21.26 1.03 3.53
CA VAL A 208 19.97 0.84 4.20
C VAL A 208 19.92 1.69 5.49
N TYR A 209 18.82 2.40 5.69
CA TYR A 209 18.55 3.25 6.87
C TYR A 209 17.20 2.88 7.49
N GLU A 210 16.94 3.34 8.71
CA GLU A 210 15.59 3.40 9.25
C GLU A 210 14.81 4.55 8.60
N SER A 211 13.47 4.43 8.56
CA SER A 211 12.61 5.37 7.84
C SER A 211 12.70 6.83 8.34
N CYS A 212 12.93 7.05 9.64
CA CYS A 212 13.07 8.39 10.23
C CYS A 212 14.52 8.90 10.33
N GLU A 213 15.52 8.07 9.93
CA GLU A 213 16.91 8.53 9.91
C GLU A 213 17.17 9.55 8.81
N VAL A 214 18.01 10.53 9.10
CA VAL A 214 18.45 11.51 8.12
C VAL A 214 19.40 10.85 7.12
N THR A 215 19.01 10.83 5.85
CA THR A 215 19.75 10.16 4.76
C THR A 215 20.49 11.14 3.86
N GLY A 216 20.27 12.44 4.01
CA GLY A 216 20.91 13.49 3.24
C GLY A 216 20.30 14.85 3.54
N LYS A 217 20.75 15.83 2.78
CA LYS A 217 20.31 17.24 2.91
C LYS A 217 20.03 17.81 1.52
N VAL A 218 19.07 18.72 1.44
CA VAL A 218 18.76 19.44 0.20
C VAL A 218 20.00 20.16 -0.33
N THR A 219 20.38 19.87 -1.58
CA THR A 219 21.52 20.50 -2.23
C THR A 219 21.24 21.96 -2.62
N LYS A 220 22.28 22.76 -2.87
CA LYS A 220 22.14 24.15 -3.35
C LYS A 220 21.28 24.24 -4.61
N LYS A 221 21.53 23.36 -5.60
CA LYS A 221 20.76 23.31 -6.84
C LYS A 221 19.26 23.07 -6.58
N MET A 222 18.94 22.14 -5.70
CA MET A 222 17.53 21.84 -5.39
C MET A 222 16.90 22.94 -4.54
N ALA A 223 17.64 23.58 -3.64
CA ALA A 223 17.17 24.73 -2.89
C ALA A 223 16.75 25.89 -3.82
N GLU A 224 17.55 26.18 -4.85
CA GLU A 224 17.23 27.20 -5.87
C GLU A 224 15.99 26.85 -6.69
N LEU A 225 15.80 25.57 -7.05
CA LEU A 225 14.65 25.11 -7.86
C LEU A 225 13.35 25.04 -7.08
N THR A 226 13.41 24.66 -5.81
CA THR A 226 12.21 24.36 -4.99
C THR A 226 11.80 25.49 -4.06
N GLY A 227 12.71 26.46 -3.78
CA GLY A 227 12.51 27.51 -2.79
C GLY A 227 12.76 27.06 -1.36
N LEU A 228 13.30 25.86 -1.15
CA LEU A 228 13.75 25.37 0.14
C LEU A 228 15.08 26.00 0.58
N LYS A 229 15.43 25.79 1.85
CA LYS A 229 16.77 26.13 2.35
C LYS A 229 17.77 25.04 1.96
N GLU A 230 18.95 25.41 1.48
CA GLU A 230 20.08 24.49 1.37
C GLU A 230 20.40 23.90 2.75
N GLY A 231 20.59 22.56 2.80
CA GLY A 231 20.85 21.86 4.04
C GLY A 231 19.61 21.42 4.82
N THR A 232 18.38 21.72 4.37
CA THR A 232 17.17 21.10 4.94
C THR A 232 17.30 19.58 4.92
N ILE A 233 17.06 18.92 6.05
CA ILE A 233 17.22 17.47 6.16
C ILE A 233 16.18 16.70 5.33
N VAL A 234 16.60 15.56 4.80
CA VAL A 234 15.74 14.60 4.13
C VAL A 234 15.91 13.24 4.80
N VAL A 235 14.82 12.67 5.30
CA VAL A 235 14.83 11.36 5.96
C VAL A 235 14.65 10.21 4.96
N GLY A 236 14.82 8.97 5.42
CA GLY A 236 14.63 7.76 4.62
C GLY A 236 13.27 7.69 3.94
N GLY A 237 12.23 8.16 4.60
CA GLY A 237 10.87 8.07 4.12
C GLY A 237 10.29 6.67 4.33
N ALA A 238 9.31 6.27 3.52
CA ALA A 238 8.73 4.94 3.61
C ALA A 238 8.02 4.52 2.31
N GLY A 239 7.88 3.23 2.06
CA GLY A 239 6.92 2.72 1.08
C GLY A 239 5.50 3.20 1.41
N ASP A 240 4.64 3.38 0.41
CA ASP A 240 3.33 4.03 0.54
C ASP A 240 2.44 3.43 1.65
N ASN A 241 2.40 2.09 1.76
CA ASN A 241 1.61 1.42 2.80
C ASN A 241 2.20 1.63 4.20
N ALA A 242 3.53 1.58 4.35
CA ALA A 242 4.20 1.85 5.61
C ALA A 242 4.05 3.32 6.03
N ALA A 243 4.10 4.25 5.07
CA ALA A 243 3.82 5.67 5.28
C ALA A 243 2.36 5.90 5.71
N ALA A 244 1.40 5.23 5.03
CA ALA A 244 -0.01 5.29 5.39
C ALA A 244 -0.27 4.79 6.81
N ALA A 245 0.45 3.75 7.26
CA ALA A 245 0.37 3.26 8.63
C ALA A 245 0.73 4.36 9.64
N ILE A 246 1.84 5.05 9.43
CA ILE A 246 2.25 6.16 10.29
C ILE A 246 1.22 7.30 10.25
N GLY A 247 0.78 7.70 9.06
CA GLY A 247 -0.20 8.77 8.88
C GLY A 247 -1.61 8.46 9.43
N THR A 248 -1.88 7.21 9.74
CA THR A 248 -3.13 6.75 10.37
C THR A 248 -2.94 6.33 11.83
N GLY A 249 -1.73 6.47 12.37
CA GLY A 249 -1.42 6.16 13.78
C GLY A 249 -1.21 4.68 14.07
N VAL A 250 -0.99 3.85 13.05
CA VAL A 250 -0.70 2.41 13.18
C VAL A 250 0.82 2.23 13.37
N ALA A 251 1.28 2.45 14.60
CA ALA A 251 2.69 2.47 14.98
C ALA A 251 2.99 1.68 16.27
N GLU A 252 2.06 0.86 16.72
CA GLU A 252 2.16 0.03 17.95
C GLU A 252 1.39 -1.28 17.77
N ASP A 253 1.76 -2.30 18.55
CA ASP A 253 1.07 -3.59 18.57
C ASP A 253 -0.43 -3.44 18.88
N GLY A 254 -1.24 -4.28 18.26
CA GLY A 254 -2.69 -4.24 18.35
C GLY A 254 -3.37 -3.25 17.42
N LYS A 255 -2.61 -2.32 16.81
CA LYS A 255 -3.13 -1.37 15.84
C LYS A 255 -2.99 -1.89 14.41
N ALA A 256 -4.04 -1.68 13.63
CA ALA A 256 -4.11 -2.07 12.23
C ALA A 256 -4.86 -1.02 11.39
N PHE A 257 -4.71 -1.07 10.09
CA PHE A 257 -5.62 -0.38 9.19
C PHE A 257 -6.17 -1.32 8.11
N THR A 258 -7.37 -1.02 7.63
CA THR A 258 -7.96 -1.64 6.46
C THR A 258 -8.25 -0.58 5.41
N THR A 259 -7.88 -0.85 4.16
CA THR A 259 -8.17 0.04 3.03
C THR A 259 -9.11 -0.67 2.07
N ILE A 260 -10.19 0.02 1.68
CA ILE A 260 -11.09 -0.43 0.62
C ILE A 260 -10.97 0.56 -0.54
N GLY A 261 -10.02 0.27 -1.41
CA GLY A 261 -9.82 0.88 -2.73
C GLY A 261 -10.29 -0.08 -3.83
N THR A 262 -9.70 -0.06 -5.01
CA THR A 262 -9.93 -1.07 -6.06
C THR A 262 -9.66 -2.47 -5.52
N SER A 263 -8.48 -2.67 -4.91
CA SER A 263 -8.14 -3.81 -4.06
C SER A 263 -8.39 -3.47 -2.59
N GLY A 264 -8.33 -4.48 -1.72
CA GLY A 264 -8.41 -4.31 -0.28
C GLY A 264 -7.09 -4.68 0.39
N VAL A 265 -6.75 -3.98 1.45
CA VAL A 265 -5.56 -4.25 2.26
C VAL A 265 -5.95 -4.29 3.72
N VAL A 266 -5.41 -5.25 4.45
CA VAL A 266 -5.36 -5.24 5.91
C VAL A 266 -3.89 -5.24 6.31
N PHE A 267 -3.50 -4.25 7.09
CA PHE A 267 -2.13 -4.02 7.55
C PHE A 267 -2.11 -3.99 9.07
N ALA A 268 -1.21 -4.72 9.71
CA ALA A 268 -1.03 -4.70 11.16
C ALA A 268 0.44 -4.46 11.51
N HIS A 269 0.66 -3.58 12.48
CA HIS A 269 1.97 -3.33 13.08
C HIS A 269 2.36 -4.47 14.03
N THR A 270 3.64 -4.83 14.06
CA THR A 270 4.19 -5.81 15.01
C THR A 270 5.57 -5.35 15.52
N SER A 271 5.76 -5.40 16.84
CA SER A 271 7.05 -5.12 17.50
C SER A 271 8.05 -6.27 17.38
N SER A 272 7.60 -7.44 16.96
CA SER A 272 8.44 -8.61 16.68
C SER A 272 8.13 -9.17 15.32
N ILE A 273 9.14 -9.76 14.66
CA ILE A 273 8.96 -10.35 13.35
C ILE A 273 8.04 -11.57 13.41
N SER A 274 7.08 -11.62 12.50
CA SER A 274 6.22 -12.80 12.29
C SER A 274 6.13 -13.06 10.78
N ILE A 275 6.50 -14.26 10.36
CA ILE A 275 6.55 -14.65 8.95
C ILE A 275 5.55 -15.79 8.73
N ASP A 276 4.64 -15.64 7.77
CA ASP A 276 3.77 -16.74 7.35
C ASP A 276 4.58 -17.74 6.50
N PRO A 277 4.79 -18.98 6.95
CA PRO A 277 5.58 -19.96 6.20
C PRO A 277 4.93 -20.36 4.87
N LYS A 278 3.63 -20.13 4.72
CA LYS A 278 2.88 -20.36 3.47
C LYS A 278 2.98 -19.18 2.50
N GLY A 279 3.43 -18.01 2.97
CA GLY A 279 3.55 -16.79 2.16
C GLY A 279 2.22 -16.21 1.70
N ARG A 280 1.16 -16.39 2.50
CA ARG A 280 -0.20 -15.89 2.20
C ARG A 280 -0.34 -14.38 2.43
N VAL A 281 0.51 -13.83 3.29
CA VAL A 281 0.58 -12.41 3.62
C VAL A 281 2.02 -11.92 3.45
N HIS A 282 2.17 -10.61 3.31
CA HIS A 282 3.48 -9.97 3.20
C HIS A 282 3.96 -9.56 4.59
N THR A 283 5.22 -9.87 4.91
CA THR A 283 5.90 -9.33 6.08
C THR A 283 7.04 -8.43 5.62
N CYS A 284 7.07 -7.20 6.09
CA CYS A 284 8.12 -6.22 5.78
C CYS A 284 8.53 -5.47 7.05
N CYS A 285 9.68 -4.80 7.01
CA CYS A 285 10.04 -3.86 8.07
C CYS A 285 9.02 -2.72 8.12
N ALA A 286 8.63 -2.29 9.30
CA ALA A 286 7.78 -1.12 9.47
C ALA A 286 8.57 0.19 9.34
N ALA A 287 7.88 1.30 9.13
CA ALA A 287 8.48 2.64 9.20
C ALA A 287 8.77 3.10 10.64
N VAL A 288 8.44 2.28 11.62
CA VAL A 288 8.88 2.43 13.02
C VAL A 288 10.18 1.66 13.20
N PRO A 289 11.24 2.25 13.76
CA PRO A 289 12.51 1.58 13.99
C PRO A 289 12.35 0.28 14.80
N ASN A 290 13.09 -0.76 14.40
CA ASN A 290 13.08 -2.08 15.04
C ASN A 290 11.70 -2.77 15.11
N ALA A 291 10.78 -2.44 14.21
CA ALA A 291 9.46 -3.04 14.11
C ALA A 291 9.19 -3.56 12.70
N TRP A 292 8.17 -4.39 12.57
CA TRP A 292 7.72 -4.98 11.31
C TRP A 292 6.24 -4.74 11.12
N HIS A 293 5.75 -5.12 9.97
CA HIS A 293 4.31 -5.17 9.71
C HIS A 293 3.97 -6.41 8.89
N VAL A 294 2.74 -6.85 9.02
CA VAL A 294 2.14 -7.85 8.14
C VAL A 294 1.03 -7.24 7.34
N MET A 295 0.87 -7.68 6.10
CA MET A 295 -0.10 -7.12 5.18
C MET A 295 -0.77 -8.23 4.37
N GLY A 296 -2.10 -8.36 4.51
CA GLY A 296 -2.95 -9.17 3.65
C GLY A 296 -3.57 -8.32 2.55
N VAL A 297 -3.72 -8.89 1.37
CA VAL A 297 -4.24 -8.19 0.19
C VAL A 297 -5.34 -9.01 -0.48
N THR A 298 -6.51 -8.41 -0.70
CA THR A 298 -7.58 -8.96 -1.54
C THR A 298 -7.71 -8.17 -2.85
N GLN A 299 -7.93 -8.87 -3.96
CA GLN A 299 -7.91 -8.28 -5.31
C GLN A 299 -9.21 -7.54 -5.66
N GLY A 300 -10.34 -7.98 -5.14
CA GLY A 300 -11.65 -7.58 -5.60
C GLY A 300 -12.46 -6.73 -4.63
N ALA A 301 -11.86 -5.80 -3.88
CA ALA A 301 -12.58 -5.03 -2.85
C ALA A 301 -13.56 -3.99 -3.44
N GLY A 302 -13.20 -2.73 -3.50
CA GLY A 302 -14.05 -1.69 -4.10
C GLY A 302 -14.30 -1.92 -5.59
N LEU A 303 -13.43 -2.70 -6.26
CA LEU A 303 -13.68 -3.17 -7.62
C LEU A 303 -15.00 -3.94 -7.73
N SER A 304 -15.33 -4.81 -6.76
CA SER A 304 -16.59 -5.56 -6.75
C SER A 304 -17.80 -4.63 -6.65
N LEU A 305 -17.74 -3.63 -5.77
CA LEU A 305 -18.81 -2.64 -5.65
C LEU A 305 -18.92 -1.75 -6.89
N LYS A 306 -17.78 -1.32 -7.45
CA LYS A 306 -17.74 -0.55 -8.70
C LYS A 306 -18.33 -1.34 -9.86
N TRP A 307 -17.92 -2.62 -10.01
CA TRP A 307 -18.48 -3.52 -11.03
C TRP A 307 -19.99 -3.66 -10.89
N PHE A 308 -20.49 -3.87 -9.66
CA PHE A 308 -21.93 -3.96 -9.40
C PHE A 308 -22.65 -2.66 -9.73
N ARG A 309 -22.10 -1.51 -9.33
CA ARG A 309 -22.62 -0.19 -9.67
C ARG A 309 -22.76 -0.01 -11.18
N ASP A 310 -21.70 -0.28 -11.92
CA ASP A 310 -21.60 0.00 -13.36
C ASP A 310 -22.54 -0.90 -14.19
N ASN A 311 -22.86 -2.10 -13.71
CA ASN A 311 -23.70 -3.06 -14.44
C ASN A 311 -25.15 -3.11 -13.95
N PHE A 312 -25.44 -2.75 -12.70
CA PHE A 312 -26.77 -2.97 -12.12
C PHE A 312 -27.42 -1.72 -11.51
N CYS A 313 -26.69 -0.62 -11.29
CA CYS A 313 -27.18 0.53 -10.55
C CYS A 313 -27.38 1.81 -11.40
N ASN A 314 -27.84 1.68 -12.64
CA ASN A 314 -28.06 2.84 -13.51
C ASN A 314 -29.10 3.82 -12.94
N ALA A 315 -30.18 3.32 -12.34
CA ALA A 315 -31.21 4.17 -11.74
C ALA A 315 -30.66 4.98 -10.55
N GLU A 316 -29.85 4.36 -9.68
CA GLU A 316 -29.21 5.03 -8.55
C GLU A 316 -28.21 6.09 -9.03
N ARG A 317 -27.46 5.82 -10.08
CA ARG A 317 -26.52 6.78 -10.69
C ARG A 317 -27.23 8.01 -11.25
N GLU A 318 -28.32 7.82 -12.02
CA GLU A 318 -29.10 8.94 -12.55
C GLU A 318 -29.81 9.72 -11.40
N THR A 319 -30.34 9.01 -10.41
CA THR A 319 -30.97 9.66 -9.25
C THR A 319 -29.94 10.46 -8.46
N ALA A 320 -28.76 9.91 -8.18
CA ALA A 320 -27.67 10.60 -7.48
C ALA A 320 -27.25 11.88 -8.21
N LYS A 321 -27.12 11.81 -9.54
CA LYS A 321 -26.81 12.96 -10.39
C LYS A 321 -27.87 14.05 -10.30
N CYS A 322 -29.17 13.69 -10.33
CA CYS A 322 -30.27 14.62 -10.17
C CYS A 322 -30.29 15.25 -8.76
N MET A 323 -29.93 14.49 -7.74
CA MET A 323 -29.91 14.96 -6.33
C MET A 323 -28.63 15.71 -5.96
N GLY A 324 -27.56 15.67 -6.81
CA GLY A 324 -26.26 16.24 -6.48
C GLY A 324 -25.54 15.52 -5.34
N VAL A 325 -25.75 14.20 -5.19
CA VAL A 325 -25.12 13.37 -4.16
C VAL A 325 -24.26 12.28 -4.81
N ASP A 326 -23.38 11.64 -4.01
CA ASP A 326 -22.59 10.48 -4.46
C ASP A 326 -23.52 9.27 -4.68
N GLU A 327 -23.35 8.55 -5.79
CA GLU A 327 -24.10 7.34 -6.08
C GLU A 327 -23.89 6.23 -5.03
N TYR A 328 -22.70 6.11 -4.46
CA TYR A 328 -22.43 5.15 -3.39
C TYR A 328 -23.22 5.43 -2.12
N TYR A 329 -23.55 6.69 -1.84
CA TYR A 329 -24.46 7.04 -0.74
C TYR A 329 -25.85 6.42 -0.93
N LEU A 330 -26.41 6.48 -2.15
CA LEU A 330 -27.72 5.86 -2.42
C LEU A 330 -27.64 4.33 -2.36
N MET A 331 -26.55 3.75 -2.86
CA MET A 331 -26.30 2.31 -2.76
C MET A 331 -26.21 1.84 -1.31
N ASP A 332 -25.51 2.57 -0.45
CA ASP A 332 -25.45 2.30 0.99
C ASP A 332 -26.85 2.29 1.61
N LYS A 333 -27.70 3.28 1.28
CA LYS A 333 -29.07 3.36 1.77
C LYS A 333 -29.98 2.21 1.31
N GLU A 334 -29.73 1.66 0.14
CA GLU A 334 -30.44 0.47 -0.34
C GLU A 334 -29.93 -0.81 0.36
N ALA A 335 -28.63 -0.97 0.51
CA ALA A 335 -28.02 -2.11 1.18
C ALA A 335 -28.33 -2.15 2.69
N GLU A 336 -28.49 -1.00 3.34
CA GLU A 336 -28.83 -0.86 4.76
C GLU A 336 -30.20 -1.47 5.11
N LYS A 337 -31.13 -1.55 4.14
CA LYS A 337 -32.45 -2.14 4.32
C LYS A 337 -32.46 -3.68 4.34
N VAL A 338 -31.33 -4.30 3.98
CA VAL A 338 -31.19 -5.75 3.88
C VAL A 338 -30.51 -6.29 5.15
N PRO A 339 -31.03 -7.37 5.76
CA PRO A 339 -30.44 -7.94 6.97
C PRO A 339 -29.05 -8.53 6.74
N VAL A 340 -28.36 -8.81 7.84
CA VAL A 340 -27.08 -9.57 7.84
C VAL A 340 -27.24 -10.87 7.08
N GLY A 341 -26.25 -11.22 6.25
CA GLY A 341 -26.25 -12.41 5.42
C GLY A 341 -27.10 -12.27 4.16
N ALA A 342 -27.53 -11.04 3.80
CA ALA A 342 -28.21 -10.72 2.54
C ALA A 342 -29.32 -11.72 2.17
N ASN A 343 -30.15 -12.09 3.15
CA ASN A 343 -31.21 -13.13 2.99
C ASN A 343 -30.68 -14.49 2.52
N ARG A 344 -29.53 -14.92 2.99
CA ARG A 344 -28.79 -16.17 2.67
C ARG A 344 -28.11 -16.14 1.30
N LEU A 345 -27.70 -14.97 0.82
CA LEU A 345 -26.93 -14.79 -0.39
C LEU A 345 -25.49 -14.43 -0.04
N LEU A 346 -24.52 -15.26 -0.44
CA LEU A 346 -23.10 -15.02 -0.25
C LEU A 346 -22.43 -14.63 -1.57
N TYR A 347 -21.38 -13.84 -1.49
CA TYR A 347 -20.60 -13.41 -2.65
C TYR A 347 -19.11 -13.62 -2.44
N LEU A 348 -18.44 -14.29 -3.39
CA LEU A 348 -16.98 -14.36 -3.47
C LEU A 348 -16.47 -13.23 -4.35
N PRO A 349 -15.64 -12.29 -3.86
CA PRO A 349 -15.23 -11.09 -4.60
C PRO A 349 -14.06 -11.31 -5.58
N TYR A 350 -13.82 -12.53 -6.05
CA TYR A 350 -12.60 -12.93 -6.77
C TYR A 350 -12.65 -12.61 -8.27
N LEU A 351 -13.13 -11.43 -8.65
CA LEU A 351 -13.30 -11.00 -10.05
C LEU A 351 -12.00 -11.05 -10.86
N MET A 352 -10.85 -10.87 -10.20
CA MET A 352 -9.51 -10.82 -10.80
C MET A 352 -8.57 -11.89 -10.21
N GLY A 353 -9.12 -13.02 -9.80
CA GLY A 353 -8.40 -13.93 -8.93
C GLY A 353 -8.34 -13.46 -7.49
N GLU A 354 -7.61 -14.17 -6.61
CA GLU A 354 -7.45 -13.77 -5.24
C GLU A 354 -6.02 -14.00 -4.73
N ARG A 355 -5.53 -13.08 -3.88
CA ARG A 355 -4.25 -13.22 -3.19
C ARG A 355 -4.46 -13.86 -1.83
N THR A 356 -4.60 -13.10 -0.77
CA THR A 356 -4.79 -13.60 0.59
C THR A 356 -6.20 -14.14 0.79
N PRO A 357 -6.37 -15.37 1.30
CA PRO A 357 -5.34 -16.33 1.68
C PRO A 357 -5.02 -17.36 0.58
N HIS A 358 -5.65 -17.28 -0.58
CA HIS A 358 -5.77 -18.37 -1.56
C HIS A 358 -4.60 -18.45 -2.54
N LEU A 359 -3.97 -17.33 -2.89
CA LEU A 359 -2.91 -17.22 -3.89
C LEU A 359 -3.30 -17.89 -5.23
N ASP A 360 -4.54 -17.64 -5.67
CA ASP A 360 -5.15 -18.30 -6.81
C ASP A 360 -5.58 -17.29 -7.90
N PRO A 361 -4.84 -17.19 -9.01
CA PRO A 361 -5.19 -16.31 -10.11
C PRO A 361 -6.42 -16.79 -10.90
N ASP A 362 -6.81 -18.05 -10.76
CA ASP A 362 -7.92 -18.66 -11.49
C ASP A 362 -9.26 -18.57 -10.75
N ALA A 363 -9.26 -18.17 -9.46
CA ALA A 363 -10.48 -17.91 -8.71
C ALA A 363 -11.34 -16.85 -9.39
N ARG A 364 -12.66 -17.00 -9.34
CA ARG A 364 -13.63 -16.07 -9.96
C ARG A 364 -14.75 -15.71 -9.00
N GLY A 365 -15.42 -14.58 -9.28
CA GLY A 365 -16.57 -14.11 -8.52
C GLY A 365 -17.74 -15.10 -8.58
N VAL A 366 -18.42 -15.29 -7.44
CA VAL A 366 -19.55 -16.23 -7.31
C VAL A 366 -20.63 -15.62 -6.45
N PHE A 367 -21.89 -15.67 -6.89
CA PHE A 367 -23.05 -15.53 -6.03
C PHE A 367 -23.54 -16.92 -5.63
N PHE A 368 -23.50 -17.23 -4.34
CA PHE A 368 -23.91 -18.52 -3.80
C PHE A 368 -25.20 -18.39 -3.00
N GLY A 369 -26.20 -19.24 -3.31
CA GLY A 369 -27.50 -19.23 -2.65
C GLY A 369 -28.57 -18.35 -3.33
N LEU A 370 -28.35 -17.87 -4.56
CA LEU A 370 -29.33 -17.07 -5.31
C LEU A 370 -30.64 -17.82 -5.50
N SER A 371 -31.76 -17.18 -5.20
CA SER A 371 -33.11 -17.68 -5.38
C SER A 371 -34.06 -16.62 -5.94
N ALA A 372 -35.28 -17.00 -6.32
CA ALA A 372 -36.25 -16.08 -6.89
C ALA A 372 -36.75 -14.97 -5.97
N MET A 373 -36.47 -15.05 -4.65
CA MET A 373 -36.82 -14.01 -3.69
C MET A 373 -35.81 -12.85 -3.64
N HIS A 374 -34.57 -13.08 -4.11
CA HIS A 374 -33.53 -12.08 -4.05
C HIS A 374 -33.75 -10.94 -5.04
N THR A 375 -33.53 -9.74 -4.58
CA THR A 375 -33.58 -8.52 -5.37
C THR A 375 -32.19 -7.94 -5.59
N LYS A 376 -32.06 -6.91 -6.41
CA LYS A 376 -30.84 -6.15 -6.58
C LYS A 376 -30.23 -5.66 -5.24
N ARG A 377 -31.09 -5.30 -4.26
CA ARG A 377 -30.63 -4.85 -2.93
C ARG A 377 -29.90 -5.96 -2.16
N ASP A 378 -30.44 -7.17 -2.23
CA ASP A 378 -29.84 -8.35 -1.61
C ASP A 378 -28.49 -8.67 -2.25
N MET A 379 -28.38 -8.58 -3.57
CA MET A 379 -27.12 -8.76 -4.29
C MET A 379 -26.09 -7.67 -3.92
N LEU A 380 -26.53 -6.41 -3.84
CA LEU A 380 -25.66 -5.29 -3.41
C LEU A 380 -25.13 -5.51 -1.99
N ARG A 381 -25.99 -5.90 -1.06
CA ARG A 381 -25.62 -6.23 0.32
C ARG A 381 -24.62 -7.40 0.33
N ALA A 382 -24.89 -8.46 -0.40
CA ALA A 382 -24.01 -9.62 -0.53
C ALA A 382 -22.61 -9.24 -1.07
N VAL A 383 -22.53 -8.32 -2.04
CA VAL A 383 -21.25 -7.80 -2.56
C VAL A 383 -20.45 -7.10 -1.47
N MET A 384 -21.08 -6.20 -0.69
CA MET A 384 -20.41 -5.50 0.40
C MET A 384 -19.95 -6.47 1.51
N GLU A 385 -20.81 -7.41 1.89
CA GLU A 385 -20.47 -8.43 2.89
C GLU A 385 -19.36 -9.38 2.40
N GLY A 386 -19.40 -9.84 1.14
CA GLY A 386 -18.40 -10.70 0.55
C GLY A 386 -17.00 -10.07 0.52
N VAL A 387 -16.92 -8.78 0.17
CA VAL A 387 -15.67 -8.02 0.29
C VAL A 387 -15.19 -7.95 1.75
N SER A 388 -16.11 -7.73 2.68
CA SER A 388 -15.78 -7.66 4.11
C SER A 388 -15.32 -9.02 4.67
N TYR A 389 -15.89 -10.14 4.18
CA TYR A 389 -15.41 -11.49 4.51
C TYR A 389 -14.00 -11.74 3.97
N SER A 390 -13.71 -11.35 2.73
CA SER A 390 -12.37 -11.48 2.14
C SER A 390 -11.32 -10.64 2.90
N LEU A 391 -11.67 -9.46 3.39
CA LEU A 391 -10.80 -8.67 4.27
C LEU A 391 -10.63 -9.33 5.63
N ARG A 392 -11.67 -9.98 6.17
CA ARG A 392 -11.58 -10.78 7.40
C ARG A 392 -10.63 -11.97 7.23
N ASP A 393 -10.59 -12.63 6.08
CA ASP A 393 -9.63 -13.70 5.81
C ASP A 393 -8.19 -13.25 6.08
N CYS A 394 -7.85 -11.99 5.75
CA CYS A 394 -6.54 -11.43 6.08
C CYS A 394 -6.31 -11.37 7.62
N VAL A 395 -7.33 -10.95 8.37
CA VAL A 395 -7.26 -10.90 9.85
C VAL A 395 -7.14 -12.30 10.45
N GLU A 396 -7.82 -13.29 9.88
CA GLU A 396 -7.71 -14.70 10.37
C GLU A 396 -6.29 -15.24 10.14
N VAL A 397 -5.64 -14.93 9.00
CA VAL A 397 -4.23 -15.28 8.80
C VAL A 397 -3.35 -14.61 9.87
N PHE A 398 -3.61 -13.36 10.24
CA PHE A 398 -2.89 -12.69 11.32
C PHE A 398 -3.10 -13.38 12.67
N ARG A 399 -4.34 -13.81 12.97
CA ARG A 399 -4.65 -14.58 14.20
C ARG A 399 -3.90 -15.92 14.24
N GLU A 400 -3.82 -16.65 13.11
CA GLU A 400 -3.01 -17.86 12.99
C GLU A 400 -1.51 -17.59 13.25
N MET A 401 -1.03 -16.38 12.93
CA MET A 401 0.34 -15.93 13.19
C MET A 401 0.53 -15.36 14.62
N ASN A 402 -0.48 -15.44 15.49
CA ASN A 402 -0.52 -14.86 16.84
C ASN A 402 -0.41 -13.33 16.86
N ILE A 403 -0.87 -12.66 15.80
CA ILE A 403 -0.94 -11.21 15.74
C ILE A 403 -2.36 -10.78 16.12
N ASN A 404 -2.48 -10.09 17.24
CA ASN A 404 -3.75 -9.58 17.71
C ASN A 404 -4.04 -8.21 17.09
N VAL A 405 -5.25 -8.03 16.56
CA VAL A 405 -5.76 -6.73 16.09
C VAL A 405 -6.88 -6.30 17.02
N SER A 406 -6.64 -5.27 17.80
CA SER A 406 -7.60 -4.72 18.78
C SER A 406 -8.17 -3.35 18.40
N ASP A 407 -7.58 -2.71 17.38
CA ASP A 407 -7.96 -1.37 16.91
C ASP A 407 -7.72 -1.28 15.40
N MET A 408 -8.76 -0.94 14.64
CA MET A 408 -8.71 -0.92 13.17
C MET A 408 -9.04 0.49 12.62
N MET A 409 -8.14 1.05 11.83
CA MET A 409 -8.40 2.27 11.07
C MET A 409 -8.95 1.94 9.68
N ALA A 410 -10.11 2.49 9.32
CA ALA A 410 -10.68 2.33 7.98
C ALA A 410 -10.24 3.47 7.07
N CYS A 411 -9.67 3.10 5.92
CA CYS A 411 -9.11 4.01 4.92
C CYS A 411 -9.71 3.75 3.53
N GLY A 412 -9.40 4.64 2.59
CA GLY A 412 -9.90 4.53 1.22
C GLY A 412 -11.38 4.93 1.06
N GLY A 413 -11.89 4.82 -0.17
CA GLY A 413 -13.27 5.22 -0.49
C GLY A 413 -14.31 4.42 0.30
N GLY A 414 -14.16 3.10 0.38
CA GLY A 414 -15.08 2.24 1.13
C GLY A 414 -15.04 2.49 2.64
N GLY A 415 -13.89 2.90 3.20
CA GLY A 415 -13.76 3.30 4.60
C GLY A 415 -14.60 4.53 4.96
N SER A 416 -15.03 5.32 3.99
CA SER A 416 -15.91 6.48 4.19
C SER A 416 -17.38 6.09 4.44
N SER A 417 -17.80 4.88 4.00
CA SER A 417 -19.18 4.38 4.18
C SER A 417 -19.45 4.02 5.64
N PRO A 418 -20.46 4.63 6.30
CA PRO A 418 -20.87 4.24 7.65
C PRO A 418 -21.32 2.78 7.73
N LEU A 419 -22.10 2.35 6.73
CA LEU A 419 -22.60 0.98 6.65
C LEU A 419 -21.44 -0.03 6.56
N TRP A 420 -20.46 0.23 5.69
CA TRP A 420 -19.33 -0.68 5.52
C TRP A 420 -18.45 -0.73 6.77
N ARG A 421 -18.20 0.40 7.42
CA ARG A 421 -17.49 0.42 8.72
C ARG A 421 -18.21 -0.39 9.79
N SER A 422 -19.55 -0.33 9.83
CA SER A 422 -20.36 -1.15 10.75
C SER A 422 -20.17 -2.65 10.49
N MET A 423 -20.24 -3.09 9.22
CA MET A 423 -19.97 -4.47 8.82
C MET A 423 -18.56 -4.91 9.24
N LEU A 424 -17.55 -4.08 8.99
CA LEU A 424 -16.16 -4.37 9.34
C LEU A 424 -15.97 -4.46 10.86
N ALA A 425 -16.60 -3.57 11.64
CA ALA A 425 -16.51 -3.62 13.10
C ALA A 425 -17.07 -4.93 13.65
N ASP A 426 -18.24 -5.37 13.15
CA ASP A 426 -18.86 -6.63 13.56
C ASP A 426 -18.04 -7.84 13.13
N LEU A 427 -17.51 -7.84 11.89
CA LEU A 427 -16.71 -8.95 11.36
C LEU A 427 -15.34 -9.08 11.99
N TYR A 428 -14.66 -7.98 12.28
CA TYR A 428 -13.37 -8.01 12.96
C TYR A 428 -13.50 -8.20 14.47
N ASN A 429 -14.71 -7.93 15.00
CA ASN A 429 -15.01 -7.88 16.43
C ASN A 429 -14.08 -6.93 17.19
N CYS A 430 -13.82 -5.75 16.60
CA CYS A 430 -13.04 -4.68 17.20
C CYS A 430 -13.54 -3.31 16.74
N PRO A 431 -13.20 -2.21 17.45
CA PRO A 431 -13.55 -0.87 17.02
C PRO A 431 -12.93 -0.54 15.65
N VAL A 432 -13.74 -0.01 14.72
CA VAL A 432 -13.31 0.53 13.44
C VAL A 432 -13.40 2.05 13.47
N LYS A 433 -12.29 2.71 13.20
CA LYS A 433 -12.11 4.15 13.33
C LYS A 433 -11.79 4.80 11.99
N THR A 434 -11.97 6.11 11.89
CA THR A 434 -11.44 6.94 10.79
C THR A 434 -10.50 8.00 11.33
N ALA A 435 -9.46 8.34 10.58
CA ALA A 435 -8.60 9.47 10.89
C ALA A 435 -9.24 10.80 10.45
N SER A 436 -8.96 11.87 11.16
CA SER A 436 -9.40 13.22 10.80
C SER A 436 -8.68 13.75 9.56
N SER A 437 -7.42 13.36 9.34
CA SER A 437 -6.64 13.70 8.16
C SER A 437 -6.89 12.70 7.04
N LYS A 438 -7.02 13.21 5.81
CA LYS A 438 -7.09 12.39 4.57
C LYS A 438 -5.73 12.24 3.89
N GLU A 439 -4.68 12.77 4.51
CA GLU A 439 -3.33 12.87 3.91
C GLU A 439 -2.42 11.69 4.28
N GLY A 440 -2.96 10.48 4.43
CA GLY A 440 -2.31 9.27 4.93
C GLY A 440 -0.80 9.15 4.67
N PRO A 441 -0.32 8.78 3.46
CA PRO A 441 1.11 8.61 3.19
C PRO A 441 1.91 9.91 3.36
N ALA A 442 1.42 11.05 2.86
CA ALA A 442 2.10 12.34 2.97
C ALA A 442 2.25 12.79 4.43
N LEU A 443 1.20 12.62 5.25
CA LEU A 443 1.29 12.89 6.69
C LEU A 443 2.28 11.93 7.36
N GLY A 444 2.24 10.64 7.01
CA GLY A 444 3.13 9.64 7.57
C GLY A 444 4.60 10.01 7.40
N VAL A 445 5.02 10.35 6.18
CA VAL A 445 6.43 10.72 5.94
C VAL A 445 6.77 12.10 6.49
N ALA A 446 5.80 13.01 6.63
CA ALA A 446 6.01 14.26 7.35
C ALA A 446 6.29 14.01 8.84
N LEU A 447 5.61 13.05 9.48
CA LEU A 447 5.88 12.64 10.87
C LEU A 447 7.25 11.96 11.02
N LEU A 448 7.67 11.15 10.02
CA LEU A 448 9.03 10.62 9.97
C LEU A 448 10.06 11.75 9.88
N ALA A 449 9.82 12.77 9.06
CA ALA A 449 10.68 13.94 8.95
C ALA A 449 10.70 14.77 10.24
N ALA A 450 9.55 14.94 10.89
CA ALA A 450 9.45 15.61 12.19
C ALA A 450 10.26 14.87 13.27
N THR A 451 10.23 13.54 13.27
CA THR A 451 11.03 12.70 14.17
C THR A 451 12.53 12.84 13.86
N GLY A 452 12.92 12.75 12.59
CA GLY A 452 14.30 12.91 12.15
C GLY A 452 14.87 14.31 12.42
N ALA A 453 14.01 15.35 12.45
CA ALA A 453 14.35 16.72 12.81
C ALA A 453 14.39 16.96 14.34
N GLY A 454 14.02 15.97 15.16
CA GLY A 454 14.01 16.08 16.62
C GLY A 454 12.81 16.87 17.19
N ILE A 455 11.74 17.08 16.39
CA ILE A 455 10.48 17.70 16.88
C ILE A 455 9.76 16.71 17.80
N TYR A 456 9.81 15.43 17.50
CA TYR A 456 9.32 14.34 18.33
C TYR A 456 10.45 13.36 18.66
N SER A 457 10.41 12.74 19.83
CA SER A 457 11.46 11.82 20.28
C SER A 457 11.37 10.44 19.62
N SER A 458 10.20 10.09 19.09
CA SER A 458 9.95 8.82 18.41
C SER A 458 8.75 8.90 17.46
N VAL A 459 8.69 7.97 16.49
CA VAL A 459 7.57 7.85 15.54
C VAL A 459 6.24 7.56 16.25
N PRO A 460 6.14 6.65 17.23
CA PRO A 460 4.91 6.46 17.99
C PRO A 460 4.46 7.73 18.76
N GLU A 461 5.38 8.50 19.31
CA GLU A 461 5.05 9.78 19.95
C GLU A 461 4.46 10.78 18.94
N ALA A 462 5.10 10.94 17.79
CA ALA A 462 4.60 11.79 16.72
C ALA A 462 3.17 11.39 16.29
N CYS A 463 2.91 10.09 16.11
CA CYS A 463 1.58 9.56 15.81
C CYS A 463 0.55 9.93 16.89
N LYS A 464 0.87 9.72 18.16
CA LYS A 464 -0.04 10.04 19.29
C LYS A 464 -0.34 11.52 19.40
N ALA A 465 0.64 12.37 19.12
CA ALA A 465 0.49 13.83 19.20
C ALA A 465 -0.39 14.39 18.06
N VAL A 466 -0.24 13.83 16.85
CA VAL A 466 -0.77 14.43 15.62
C VAL A 466 -2.00 13.71 15.08
N VAL A 467 -2.01 12.38 15.03
CA VAL A 467 -3.11 11.63 14.43
C VAL A 467 -4.32 11.58 15.35
N LYS A 468 -5.43 12.18 14.88
CA LYS A 468 -6.67 12.24 15.63
C LYS A 468 -7.72 11.34 14.98
N THR A 469 -8.49 10.65 15.82
CA THR A 469 -9.66 9.88 15.40
C THR A 469 -10.84 10.84 15.15
N ASP A 470 -11.53 10.66 14.02
CA ASP A 470 -12.75 11.41 13.68
C ASP A 470 -14.00 10.64 14.13
N LYS A 471 -14.16 9.40 13.68
CA LYS A 471 -15.32 8.55 13.98
C LYS A 471 -14.87 7.22 14.56
N VAL A 472 -15.72 6.64 15.40
CA VAL A 472 -15.52 5.30 15.97
C VAL A 472 -16.81 4.51 15.80
N GLN A 473 -16.71 3.36 15.14
CA GLN A 473 -17.77 2.38 15.03
C GLN A 473 -17.43 1.19 15.92
N GLN A 474 -18.24 0.95 16.94
CA GLN A 474 -18.11 -0.23 17.80
C GLN A 474 -18.81 -1.44 17.16
N PRO A 475 -18.32 -2.66 17.41
CA PRO A 475 -19.04 -3.88 17.04
C PRO A 475 -20.34 -3.98 17.82
N GLU A 476 -21.41 -4.46 17.15
CA GLU A 476 -22.69 -4.72 17.80
C GLU A 476 -22.77 -6.19 18.24
N ALA A 477 -22.84 -6.39 19.55
CA ALA A 477 -22.79 -7.73 20.17
C ALA A 477 -23.82 -8.73 19.62
N GLU A 478 -24.99 -8.24 19.16
CA GLU A 478 -26.05 -9.07 18.56
C GLU A 478 -25.72 -9.51 17.13
N ARG A 479 -25.01 -8.66 16.35
CA ARG A 479 -24.67 -8.95 14.95
C ARG A 479 -23.38 -9.78 14.78
N VAL A 480 -22.43 -9.67 15.70
CA VAL A 480 -21.16 -10.43 15.66
C VAL A 480 -21.40 -11.94 15.49
N PRO A 481 -22.21 -12.63 16.31
CA PRO A 481 -22.46 -14.07 16.15
C PRO A 481 -23.27 -14.39 14.89
N GLU A 482 -24.05 -13.45 14.37
CA GLU A 482 -24.79 -13.65 13.14
C GLU A 482 -23.85 -13.63 11.92
N TYR A 483 -22.95 -12.64 11.84
CA TYR A 483 -21.89 -12.60 10.83
C TYR A 483 -20.97 -13.84 10.91
N GLU A 484 -20.67 -14.33 12.10
CA GLU A 484 -19.84 -15.52 12.30
C GLU A 484 -20.41 -16.76 11.61
N LYS A 485 -21.73 -16.95 11.65
CA LYS A 485 -22.41 -18.08 10.98
C LYS A 485 -22.21 -18.02 9.46
N TYR A 486 -22.39 -16.82 8.87
CA TYR A 486 -22.22 -16.63 7.43
C TYR A 486 -20.76 -16.69 6.99
N TYR A 487 -19.86 -16.11 7.78
CA TYR A 487 -18.42 -16.18 7.52
C TYR A 487 -17.91 -17.63 7.52
N LYS A 488 -18.33 -18.44 8.47
CA LYS A 488 -17.97 -19.87 8.50
C LYS A 488 -18.38 -20.58 7.21
N LEU A 489 -19.60 -20.36 6.71
CA LEU A 489 -20.03 -20.94 5.44
C LEU A 489 -19.25 -20.34 4.25
N TYR A 490 -18.98 -19.04 4.28
CA TYR A 490 -18.20 -18.35 3.24
C TYR A 490 -16.81 -19.01 3.05
N THR A 491 -16.11 -19.36 4.14
CA THR A 491 -14.78 -19.98 4.05
C THR A 491 -14.80 -21.41 3.45
N GLU A 492 -15.96 -22.07 3.40
CA GLU A 492 -16.13 -23.41 2.83
C GLU A 492 -16.39 -23.37 1.31
N ILE A 493 -16.83 -22.22 0.74
CA ILE A 493 -17.23 -22.12 -0.67
C ILE A 493 -16.04 -22.19 -1.62
N TYR A 494 -14.97 -21.42 -1.37
CA TYR A 494 -13.81 -21.43 -2.25
C TYR A 494 -13.14 -22.80 -2.34
N PRO A 495 -12.86 -23.54 -1.25
CA PRO A 495 -12.30 -24.90 -1.35
C PRO A 495 -13.18 -25.85 -2.17
N ALA A 496 -14.50 -25.73 -2.05
CA ALA A 496 -15.46 -26.55 -2.83
C ALA A 496 -15.45 -26.24 -4.33
N LEU A 497 -15.12 -25.01 -4.73
CA LEU A 497 -15.14 -24.55 -6.13
C LEU A 497 -13.76 -24.48 -6.78
N LYS A 498 -12.66 -24.61 -6.03
CA LYS A 498 -11.30 -24.45 -6.53
C LYS A 498 -10.98 -25.28 -7.78
N ALA A 499 -11.39 -26.55 -7.79
CA ALA A 499 -11.18 -27.45 -8.92
C ALA A 499 -11.95 -26.99 -10.18
N GLU A 500 -13.12 -26.40 -9.98
CA GLU A 500 -13.96 -25.91 -11.08
C GLU A 500 -13.40 -24.59 -11.67
N PHE A 501 -12.84 -23.72 -10.85
CA PHE A 501 -12.11 -22.53 -11.33
C PHE A 501 -10.93 -22.92 -12.22
N ALA A 502 -10.13 -23.90 -11.81
CA ALA A 502 -9.01 -24.41 -12.60
C ALA A 502 -9.44 -25.05 -13.94
N LYS A 503 -10.64 -25.67 -14.01
CA LYS A 503 -11.22 -26.17 -15.25
C LYS A 503 -11.68 -25.02 -16.14
N LEU A 504 -12.39 -24.04 -15.57
CA LEU A 504 -12.90 -22.87 -16.30
C LEU A 504 -11.76 -22.06 -16.93
N ALA A 505 -10.64 -21.92 -16.24
CA ALA A 505 -9.47 -21.18 -16.73
C ALA A 505 -8.79 -21.85 -17.96
N LYS A 506 -9.08 -23.13 -18.23
CA LYS A 506 -8.55 -23.90 -19.37
C LYS A 506 -9.50 -23.96 -20.57
N MET A 507 -10.72 -23.44 -20.44
CA MET A 507 -11.71 -23.34 -21.53
C MET A 507 -11.46 -22.07 -22.34
#